data_933bb61338d2a9abc7bde2d6baabd967
#
_entry.id   933bb61338d2a9abc7bde2d6baabd967
#
_cell.length_a   1.000
_cell.length_b   1.000
_cell.length_c   1.000
_cell.angle_alpha   90.00
_cell.angle_beta   90.00
_cell.angle_gamma   90.00
#
_symmetry.space_group_name_H-M   'P 1'
#
loop_
_entity.id
_entity.type
_entity.pdbx_description
1 polymer ?
#
loop_
_entity_poly.entity_id
_entity_poly.type
_entity_poly.pdbx_seq_one_letter_code
_entity_poly.pdbx_strand_id
1 'polypeptide(L)'
;IDFLMKIKPRIYNWDKREWYDNNISDGTKIQENLSAGFIAQELDDVQKSENAEWLNLVLKNNPDKLEATPGNLLPIVVKAIQDLKEEKDIEIAKLKTENELLQDRLSKLEQIVNEIQKQNNNIKVSDK
;
A
#
# COMPACT_ATOMS: atom_id res chain seq x y z
N ILE A 1 0.74 -1.93 -9.05
CA ILE A 1 0.33 -1.96 -7.62
C ILE A 1 -1.10 -2.51 -7.45
N ASP A 2 -2.04 -2.18 -8.32
CA ASP A 2 -3.47 -2.52 -8.18
C ASP A 2 -3.74 -4.03 -8.05
N PHE A 3 -3.00 -4.86 -8.79
CA PHE A 3 -3.06 -6.31 -8.65
C PHE A 3 -2.73 -6.77 -7.22
N LEU A 4 -1.64 -6.25 -6.64
CA LEU A 4 -1.22 -6.62 -5.28
C LEU A 4 -2.23 -6.18 -4.21
N MET A 5 -2.92 -5.06 -4.43
CA MET A 5 -3.94 -4.55 -3.49
C MET A 5 -5.19 -5.45 -3.41
N LYS A 6 -5.39 -6.34 -4.40
CA LYS A 6 -6.49 -7.33 -4.40
C LYS A 6 -6.14 -8.61 -3.65
N ILE A 7 -4.86 -8.86 -3.42
CA ILE A 7 -4.39 -10.03 -2.68
C ILE A 7 -4.58 -9.80 -1.18
N LYS A 8 -5.14 -10.79 -0.50
CA LYS A 8 -5.48 -10.71 0.92
C LYS A 8 -4.54 -11.56 1.77
N PRO A 9 -3.59 -10.97 2.49
CA PRO A 9 -2.85 -11.70 3.52
C PRO A 9 -3.81 -12.19 4.61
N ARG A 10 -3.59 -13.40 5.10
CA ARG A 10 -4.40 -14.04 6.14
C ARG A 10 -3.53 -14.50 7.29
N ILE A 11 -4.12 -14.49 8.47
CA ILE A 11 -3.56 -15.14 9.67
C ILE A 11 -4.50 -16.28 10.03
N TYR A 12 -3.94 -17.45 10.25
CA TYR A 12 -4.74 -18.66 10.54
C TYR A 12 -3.96 -19.63 11.42
N ASN A 13 -4.70 -20.56 12.01
CA ASN A 13 -4.16 -21.73 12.68
C ASN A 13 -4.34 -22.95 11.75
N TRP A 14 -3.34 -23.79 11.68
CA TRP A 14 -3.44 -25.01 10.90
C TRP A 14 -4.40 -25.99 11.54
N ASP A 15 -5.34 -26.50 10.74
CA ASP A 15 -6.22 -27.61 11.03
C ASP A 15 -6.35 -28.47 9.76
N LYS A 16 -5.39 -29.38 9.58
CA LYS A 16 -5.30 -30.15 8.34
C LYS A 16 -6.18 -31.38 8.40
N ARG A 17 -6.98 -31.61 7.35
CA ARG A 17 -7.80 -32.81 7.19
C ARG A 17 -7.00 -34.11 7.33
N GLU A 18 -5.77 -34.14 6.86
CA GLU A 18 -4.85 -35.27 6.92
C GLU A 18 -4.51 -35.72 8.36
N TRP A 19 -4.79 -34.90 9.36
CA TRP A 19 -4.57 -35.24 10.77
C TRP A 19 -5.72 -36.03 11.39
N TYR A 20 -6.83 -36.17 10.68
CA TYR A 20 -8.05 -36.83 11.13
C TYR A 20 -8.25 -38.14 10.37
N ASP A 21 -8.64 -39.21 11.07
CA ASP A 21 -8.82 -40.53 10.48
C ASP A 21 -9.91 -40.57 9.39
N ASN A 22 -10.89 -39.70 9.48
CA ASN A 22 -11.97 -39.54 8.51
C ASN A 22 -11.72 -38.44 7.46
N ASN A 23 -10.54 -37.82 7.46
CA ASN A 23 -10.18 -36.68 6.61
C ASN A 23 -11.13 -35.47 6.72
N ILE A 24 -11.79 -35.28 7.87
CA ILE A 24 -12.67 -34.16 8.15
C ILE A 24 -12.12 -33.40 9.34
N SER A 25 -11.75 -32.12 9.13
CA SER A 25 -11.31 -31.22 10.21
C SER A 25 -12.51 -30.88 11.10
N ASP A 26 -12.40 -31.17 12.39
CA ASP A 26 -13.42 -30.88 13.40
C ASP A 26 -12.95 -29.90 14.48
N GLY A 27 -11.76 -29.36 14.32
CA GLY A 27 -11.17 -28.37 15.21
C GLY A 27 -10.43 -28.95 16.42
N THR A 28 -10.50 -30.26 16.67
CA THR A 28 -9.87 -30.88 17.87
C THR A 28 -8.35 -30.97 17.75
N LYS A 29 -7.79 -30.87 16.53
CA LYS A 29 -6.34 -30.93 16.25
C LYS A 29 -5.78 -29.62 15.73
N ILE A 30 -6.48 -28.50 15.94
CA ILE A 30 -6.00 -27.16 15.59
C ILE A 30 -4.66 -26.88 16.30
N GLN A 31 -3.67 -26.40 15.55
CA GLN A 31 -2.42 -25.92 16.13
C GLN A 31 -2.63 -24.55 16.79
N GLU A 32 -2.03 -24.36 17.98
CA GLU A 32 -2.10 -23.08 18.70
C GLU A 32 -1.28 -21.98 18.05
N ASN A 33 -0.25 -22.34 17.28
CA ASN A 33 0.63 -21.37 16.63
C ASN A 33 -0.06 -20.69 15.43
N LEU A 34 -0.02 -19.37 15.43
CA LEU A 34 -0.48 -18.57 14.30
C LEU A 34 0.48 -18.69 13.11
N SER A 35 -0.10 -18.83 11.94
CA SER A 35 0.62 -18.79 10.66
C SER A 35 0.09 -17.64 9.80
N ALA A 36 0.97 -16.97 9.08
CA ALA A 36 0.59 -15.99 8.08
C ALA A 36 0.76 -16.57 6.67
N GLY A 37 -0.15 -16.23 5.77
CA GLY A 37 -0.09 -16.73 4.40
C GLY A 37 -1.25 -16.25 3.56
N PHE A 38 -1.58 -17.03 2.53
CA PHE A 38 -2.66 -16.74 1.59
C PHE A 38 -3.57 -17.97 1.44
N ILE A 39 -4.84 -17.73 1.21
CA ILE A 39 -5.79 -18.78 0.86
C ILE A 39 -5.71 -19.00 -0.64
N ALA A 40 -5.43 -20.25 -1.06
CA ALA A 40 -5.21 -20.59 -2.46
C ALA A 40 -6.42 -20.23 -3.35
N GLN A 41 -7.65 -20.44 -2.87
CA GLN A 41 -8.86 -20.10 -3.59
C GLN A 41 -8.97 -18.58 -3.83
N GLU A 42 -8.67 -17.76 -2.82
CA GLU A 42 -8.68 -16.30 -2.95
C GLU A 42 -7.61 -15.81 -3.94
N LEU A 43 -6.42 -16.43 -3.93
CA LEU A 43 -5.37 -16.13 -4.93
C LEU A 43 -5.78 -16.54 -6.34
N ASP A 44 -6.45 -17.67 -6.49
CA ASP A 44 -6.93 -18.14 -7.78
C ASP A 44 -7.99 -17.21 -8.37
N ASP A 45 -8.91 -16.73 -7.55
CA ASP A 45 -9.91 -15.74 -7.96
C ASP A 45 -9.28 -14.44 -8.42
N VAL A 46 -8.27 -13.95 -7.69
CA VAL A 46 -7.56 -12.73 -8.06
C VAL A 46 -6.78 -12.90 -9.37
N GLN A 47 -5.98 -13.99 -9.51
CA GLN A 47 -5.21 -14.18 -10.74
C GLN A 47 -6.11 -14.36 -11.98
N LYS A 48 -7.28 -14.98 -11.84
CA LYS A 48 -8.26 -15.09 -12.92
C LYS A 48 -8.89 -13.74 -13.28
N SER A 49 -9.34 -12.99 -12.28
CA SER A 49 -9.98 -11.68 -12.51
C SER A 49 -9.07 -10.65 -13.17
N GLU A 50 -7.76 -10.79 -12.97
CA GLU A 50 -6.72 -9.90 -13.50
C GLU A 50 -6.00 -10.45 -14.74
N ASN A 51 -6.44 -11.58 -15.29
CA ASN A 51 -5.75 -12.29 -16.40
C ASN A 51 -4.27 -12.58 -16.09
N ALA A 52 -3.97 -12.88 -14.84
CA ALA A 52 -2.63 -13.07 -14.27
C ALA A 52 -2.34 -14.54 -13.95
N GLU A 53 -3.05 -15.50 -14.55
CA GLU A 53 -2.88 -16.95 -14.31
C GLU A 53 -1.47 -17.45 -14.67
N TRP A 54 -0.80 -16.77 -15.61
CA TRP A 54 0.59 -17.02 -15.98
C TRP A 54 1.58 -16.89 -14.79
N LEU A 55 1.20 -16.22 -13.71
CA LEU A 55 1.99 -16.11 -12.48
C LEU A 55 2.07 -17.43 -11.73
N ASN A 56 1.15 -18.36 -11.99
CA ASN A 56 1.06 -19.64 -11.29
C ASN A 56 1.09 -19.49 -9.76
N LEU A 57 0.23 -18.62 -9.24
CA LEU A 57 0.14 -18.38 -7.80
C LEU A 57 -0.52 -19.52 -7.04
N VAL A 58 -1.13 -20.46 -7.77
CA VAL A 58 -1.83 -21.61 -7.22
C VAL A 58 -1.49 -22.87 -8.01
N LEU A 59 -1.06 -23.90 -7.30
CA LEU A 59 -0.92 -25.24 -7.83
C LEU A 59 -2.27 -25.93 -7.86
N LYS A 60 -2.66 -26.43 -9.04
CA LYS A 60 -3.95 -27.08 -9.31
C LYS A 60 -3.81 -28.57 -9.70
N ASN A 61 -2.67 -29.16 -9.44
CA ASN A 61 -2.39 -30.56 -9.81
C ASN A 61 -3.32 -31.54 -9.10
N ASN A 62 -3.80 -31.19 -7.92
CA ASN A 62 -4.82 -31.92 -7.20
C ASN A 62 -6.06 -31.03 -7.05
N PRO A 63 -7.21 -31.36 -7.69
CA PRO A 63 -8.42 -30.55 -7.61
C PRO A 63 -9.01 -30.49 -6.19
N ASP A 64 -8.74 -31.50 -5.37
CA ASP A 64 -9.22 -31.58 -3.98
C ASP A 64 -8.32 -30.78 -2.99
N LYS A 65 -7.14 -30.35 -3.46
CA LYS A 65 -6.15 -29.64 -2.64
C LYS A 65 -5.41 -28.58 -3.46
N LEU A 66 -5.92 -27.37 -3.44
CA LEU A 66 -5.21 -26.22 -4.00
C LEU A 66 -4.10 -25.77 -3.05
N GLU A 67 -2.94 -25.46 -3.59
CA GLU A 67 -1.79 -24.97 -2.84
C GLU A 67 -1.34 -23.59 -3.34
N ALA A 68 -1.20 -22.63 -2.42
CA ALA A 68 -0.67 -21.33 -2.75
C ALA A 68 0.85 -21.37 -2.96
N THR A 69 1.35 -20.67 -3.97
CA THR A 69 2.77 -20.50 -4.29
C THR A 69 3.19 -19.03 -4.11
N PRO A 70 3.24 -18.54 -2.87
CA PRO A 70 3.47 -17.11 -2.60
C PRO A 70 4.85 -16.62 -3.08
N GLY A 71 5.82 -17.52 -3.26
CA GLY A 71 7.13 -17.15 -3.80
C GLY A 71 7.07 -16.51 -5.18
N ASN A 72 6.07 -16.86 -6.01
CA ASN A 72 5.89 -16.28 -7.33
C ASN A 72 5.42 -14.82 -7.31
N LEU A 73 4.96 -14.32 -6.16
CA LEU A 73 4.64 -12.91 -5.96
C LEU A 73 5.88 -12.03 -5.76
N LEU A 74 7.01 -12.60 -5.34
CA LEU A 74 8.18 -11.82 -4.95
C LEU A 74 8.69 -10.87 -6.03
N PRO A 75 8.86 -11.28 -7.30
CA PRO A 75 9.30 -10.36 -8.36
C PRO A 75 8.33 -9.18 -8.57
N ILE A 76 7.02 -9.44 -8.45
CA ILE A 76 5.99 -8.43 -8.62
C ILE A 76 5.98 -7.46 -7.45
N VAL A 77 6.15 -7.96 -6.23
CA VAL A 77 6.28 -7.14 -5.03
C VAL A 77 7.49 -6.22 -5.14
N VAL A 78 8.64 -6.75 -5.57
CA VAL A 78 9.85 -5.95 -5.80
C VAL A 78 9.60 -4.84 -6.81
N LYS A 79 9.00 -5.18 -7.97
CA LYS A 79 8.68 -4.17 -8.99
C LYS A 79 7.70 -3.11 -8.48
N ALA A 80 6.65 -3.53 -7.76
CA ALA A 80 5.68 -2.60 -7.20
C ALA A 80 6.29 -1.62 -6.19
N ILE A 81 7.25 -2.08 -5.37
CA ILE A 81 7.98 -1.22 -4.42
C ILE A 81 8.87 -0.22 -5.18
N GLN A 82 9.53 -0.67 -6.25
CA GLN A 82 10.35 0.21 -7.08
C GLN A 82 9.51 1.32 -7.73
N ASP A 83 8.36 0.97 -8.32
CA ASP A 83 7.45 1.91 -8.94
C ASP A 83 6.89 2.90 -7.91
N LEU A 84 6.47 2.41 -6.75
CA LEU A 84 5.99 3.27 -5.67
C LEU A 84 7.05 4.26 -5.19
N LYS A 85 8.29 3.80 -5.10
CA LYS A 85 9.41 4.69 -4.74
C LYS A 85 9.59 5.78 -5.78
N GLU A 86 9.61 5.44 -7.05
CA GLU A 86 9.76 6.41 -8.14
C GLU A 86 8.62 7.44 -8.16
N GLU A 87 7.37 6.99 -8.05
CA GLU A 87 6.20 7.87 -7.96
C GLU A 87 6.30 8.83 -6.77
N LYS A 88 6.72 8.33 -5.60
CA LYS A 88 6.89 9.15 -4.40
C LYS A 88 8.04 10.14 -4.50
N ASP A 89 9.15 9.76 -5.11
CA ASP A 89 10.27 10.68 -5.32
C ASP A 89 9.86 11.85 -6.23
N ILE A 90 9.08 11.59 -7.28
CA ILE A 90 8.53 12.62 -8.19
C ILE A 90 7.55 13.54 -7.43
N GLU A 91 6.63 12.96 -6.65
CA GLU A 91 5.65 13.72 -5.86
C GLU A 91 6.34 14.63 -4.83
N ILE A 92 7.34 14.11 -4.13
CA ILE A 92 8.14 14.87 -3.16
C ILE A 92 8.87 16.03 -3.82
N ALA A 93 9.48 15.81 -4.99
CA ALA A 93 10.17 16.86 -5.73
C ALA A 93 9.20 17.98 -6.15
N LYS A 94 8.00 17.62 -6.63
CA LYS A 94 6.93 18.57 -6.96
C LYS A 94 6.49 19.38 -5.75
N LEU A 95 6.20 18.71 -4.63
CA LEU A 95 5.77 19.37 -3.41
C LEU A 95 6.85 20.32 -2.84
N LYS A 96 8.12 19.97 -2.95
CA LYS A 96 9.23 20.86 -2.56
C LYS A 96 9.21 22.15 -3.38
N THR A 97 9.07 22.03 -4.71
CA THR A 97 9.01 23.20 -5.61
C THR A 97 7.80 24.08 -5.30
N GLU A 98 6.63 23.47 -5.07
CA GLU A 98 5.42 24.20 -4.69
C GLU A 98 5.58 24.93 -3.34
N ASN A 99 6.21 24.27 -2.36
CA ASN A 99 6.51 24.88 -1.07
C ASN A 99 7.46 26.07 -1.18
N GLU A 100 8.53 25.98 -1.97
CA GLU A 100 9.46 27.06 -2.23
C GLU A 100 8.74 28.26 -2.86
N LEU A 101 7.87 28.02 -3.84
CA LEU A 101 7.05 29.05 -4.47
C LEU A 101 6.09 29.72 -3.47
N LEU A 102 5.44 28.93 -2.62
CA LEU A 102 4.54 29.46 -1.58
C LEU A 102 5.29 30.29 -0.55
N GLN A 103 6.48 29.87 -0.12
CA GLN A 103 7.33 30.62 0.79
C GLN A 103 7.77 31.96 0.17
N ASP A 104 8.14 31.99 -1.10
CA ASP A 104 8.50 33.22 -1.83
C ASP A 104 7.29 34.19 -1.89
N ARG A 105 6.10 33.67 -2.23
CA ARG A 105 4.88 34.46 -2.25
C ARG A 105 4.52 35.01 -0.86
N LEU A 106 4.66 34.20 0.18
CA LEU A 106 4.41 34.62 1.57
C LEU A 106 5.37 35.72 1.98
N SER A 107 6.67 35.56 1.69
CA SER A 107 7.69 36.58 1.98
C SER A 107 7.37 37.91 1.31
N LYS A 108 6.96 37.90 0.03
CA LYS A 108 6.53 39.12 -0.69
C LYS A 108 5.32 39.77 -0.06
N LEU A 109 4.31 38.99 0.35
CA LEU A 109 3.14 39.51 1.03
C LEU A 109 3.48 40.14 2.38
N GLU A 110 4.37 39.53 3.17
CA GLU A 110 4.86 40.06 4.44
C GLU A 110 5.57 41.40 4.23
N GLN A 111 6.39 41.55 3.19
CA GLN A 111 7.02 42.80 2.84
C GLN A 111 5.99 43.89 2.51
N ILE A 112 4.99 43.60 1.72
CA ILE A 112 3.90 44.53 1.38
C ILE A 112 3.13 44.95 2.62
N VAL A 113 2.81 44.03 3.51
CA VAL A 113 2.11 44.33 4.78
C VAL A 113 2.95 45.25 5.65
N ASN A 114 4.26 45.01 5.77
CA ASN A 114 5.16 45.86 6.54
C ASN A 114 5.27 47.27 5.96
N GLU A 115 5.30 47.41 4.62
CA GLU A 115 5.31 48.71 3.96
C GLU A 115 4.01 49.48 4.19
N ILE A 116 2.85 48.85 4.11
CA ILE A 116 1.55 49.45 4.42
C ILE A 116 1.48 49.92 5.85
N GLN A 117 1.95 49.11 6.79
CA GLN A 117 2.00 49.49 8.22
C GLN A 117 2.87 50.74 8.46
N LYS A 118 4.04 50.82 7.82
CA LYS A 118 4.91 51.99 7.91
C LYS A 118 4.24 53.24 7.33
N GLN A 119 3.58 53.15 6.18
CA GLN A 119 2.87 54.26 5.57
C GLN A 119 1.73 54.75 6.47
N ASN A 120 0.92 53.85 7.00
CA ASN A 120 -0.17 54.20 7.92
C ASN A 120 0.32 54.88 9.21
N ASN A 121 1.44 54.45 9.76
CA ASN A 121 2.03 55.08 10.93
C ASN A 121 2.55 56.49 10.61
N ASN A 122 3.14 56.70 9.44
CA ASN A 122 3.63 58.00 9.01
C ASN A 122 2.50 59.00 8.78
N ILE A 123 1.35 58.58 8.25
CA ILE A 123 0.15 59.40 8.07
C ILE A 123 -0.38 59.87 9.43
N LYS A 124 -0.48 58.97 10.44
CA LYS A 124 -0.94 59.31 11.79
C LYS A 124 -0.04 60.31 12.53
N VAL A 125 1.23 60.37 12.17
CA VAL A 125 2.20 61.34 12.78
C VAL A 125 2.13 62.71 12.11
N SER A 126 1.75 62.81 10.82
CA SER A 126 1.67 64.07 10.07
C SER A 126 0.37 64.87 10.36
N ASP A 127 -0.68 64.21 10.93
CA ASP A 127 -1.97 64.84 11.28
C ASP A 127 -2.00 65.41 12.71
N LYS A 128 -0.88 65.48 13.37
CA LYS A 128 -0.69 66.13 14.67
C LYS A 128 0.15 67.38 14.58
#